data_cb8f9a06f999eb8ea90245516c702294
#
_entry.id   cb8f9a06f999eb8ea90245516c702294
#
_cell.length_a   1.000
_cell.length_b   1.000
_cell.length_c   1.000
_cell.angle_alpha   90.00
_cell.angle_beta   90.00
_cell.angle_gamma   90.00
#
_symmetry.space_group_name_H-M   'P 1'
#
loop_
_entity.id
_entity.type
_entity.pdbx_description
1 polymer ?
#
loop_
_entity_poly.entity_id
_entity_poly.type
_entity_poly.pdbx_seq_one_letter_code
_entity_poly.pdbx_strand_id
1 'polypeptide(L)'
;MTSAQIIIVVTIVLYLAAMVFVGVYFGKKGSGSSSDDFYLGGRKMGPIVTAMSAEASDMSSYLLMGLPGLAYLCGLPEVTWTAIGLAIGTYLNWLIVARRLRRYSAKLGAITIPDFFARRFGDKKHLLSCIAAVVILIFF
;
A
#
# COMPACT_ATOMS: atom_id res chain seq x y z
N MET A 1 -32.70 7.92 15.09
CA MET A 1 -31.40 7.20 15.12
C MET A 1 -31.30 6.50 16.46
N THR A 2 -31.00 5.21 16.44
CA THR A 2 -30.84 4.42 17.68
C THR A 2 -29.54 4.86 18.35
N SER A 3 -29.47 4.80 19.70
CA SER A 3 -28.26 5.18 20.47
C SER A 3 -27.00 4.50 19.96
N ALA A 4 -27.08 3.25 19.49
CA ALA A 4 -25.99 2.54 18.85
C ALA A 4 -25.50 3.21 17.55
N GLN A 5 -26.40 3.71 16.72
CA GLN A 5 -26.02 4.40 15.48
C GLN A 5 -25.30 5.72 15.75
N ILE A 6 -25.71 6.44 16.78
CA ILE A 6 -25.06 7.69 17.20
C ILE A 6 -23.63 7.40 17.67
N ILE A 7 -23.43 6.37 18.48
CA ILE A 7 -22.10 5.97 18.97
C ILE A 7 -21.19 5.62 17.80
N ILE A 8 -21.68 4.84 16.84
CA ILE A 8 -20.88 4.47 15.64
C ILE A 8 -20.48 5.71 14.85
N VAL A 9 -21.40 6.61 14.58
CA VAL A 9 -21.10 7.84 13.82
C VAL A 9 -20.09 8.71 14.57
N VAL A 10 -20.25 8.90 15.88
CA VAL A 10 -19.31 9.67 16.72
C VAL A 10 -17.92 9.05 16.68
N THR A 11 -17.83 7.72 16.79
CA THR A 11 -16.54 7.01 16.75
C THR A 11 -15.84 7.20 15.40
N ILE A 12 -16.59 7.10 14.29
CA ILE A 12 -16.05 7.31 12.94
C ILE A 12 -15.56 8.75 12.79
N VAL A 13 -16.35 9.74 13.21
CA VAL A 13 -15.96 11.16 13.12
C VAL A 13 -14.72 11.45 13.95
N LEU A 14 -14.64 10.94 15.18
CA LEU A 14 -13.46 11.09 16.03
C LEU A 14 -12.21 10.46 15.42
N TYR A 15 -12.35 9.26 14.84
CA TYR A 15 -11.26 8.59 14.16
C TYR A 15 -10.77 9.38 12.94
N LEU A 16 -11.68 9.83 12.08
CA LEU A 16 -11.33 10.65 10.91
C LEU A 16 -10.68 11.97 11.32
N ALA A 17 -11.19 12.65 12.34
CA ALA A 17 -10.61 13.88 12.86
C ALA A 17 -9.17 13.65 13.37
N ALA A 18 -8.94 12.55 14.11
CA ALA A 18 -7.62 12.17 14.58
C ALA A 18 -6.66 11.90 13.40
N MET A 19 -7.12 11.18 12.37
CA MET A 19 -6.30 10.90 11.18
C MET A 19 -5.95 12.17 10.40
N VAL A 20 -6.91 13.08 10.21
CA VAL A 20 -6.67 14.37 9.56
C VAL A 20 -5.70 15.21 10.39
N PHE A 21 -5.87 15.26 11.71
CA PHE A 21 -4.97 15.98 12.61
C PHE A 21 -3.53 15.48 12.50
N VAL A 22 -3.33 14.16 12.53
CA VAL A 22 -2.01 13.54 12.35
C VAL A 22 -1.43 13.90 10.98
N GLY A 23 -2.21 13.78 9.91
CA GLY A 23 -1.79 14.13 8.55
C GLY A 23 -1.34 15.60 8.43
N VAL A 24 -2.12 16.52 8.96
CA VAL A 24 -1.80 17.96 8.95
C VAL A 24 -0.57 18.27 9.81
N TYR A 25 -0.48 17.67 10.99
CA TYR A 25 0.65 17.87 11.91
C TYR A 25 1.98 17.45 11.27
N PHE A 26 2.02 16.25 10.69
CA PHE A 26 3.23 15.75 10.02
C PHE A 26 3.47 16.44 8.66
N GLY A 27 2.43 16.79 7.93
CA GLY A 27 2.54 17.55 6.69
C GLY A 27 3.19 18.92 6.89
N LYS A 28 2.82 19.64 7.94
CA LYS A 28 3.44 20.93 8.28
C LYS A 28 4.91 20.78 8.72
N LYS A 29 5.24 19.71 9.40
CA LYS A 29 6.62 19.46 9.85
C LYS A 29 7.56 19.02 8.72
N GLY A 30 7.01 18.47 7.63
CA GLY A 30 7.74 18.07 6.41
C GLY A 30 7.79 19.13 5.32
N SER A 31 7.33 20.35 5.60
CA SER A 31 7.23 21.49 4.66
C SER A 31 8.61 21.96 4.20
N GLY A 32 9.12 21.41 3.11
CA GLY A 32 10.44 21.68 2.53
C GLY A 32 11.06 20.44 1.86
N SER A 33 10.39 19.32 1.93
CA SER A 33 10.84 18.05 1.40
C SER A 33 10.54 17.87 -0.09
N SER A 34 11.45 17.21 -0.78
CA SER A 34 11.31 16.85 -2.19
C SER A 34 10.13 15.88 -2.39
N SER A 35 9.71 15.70 -3.65
CA SER A 35 8.69 14.69 -4.00
C SER A 35 9.04 13.30 -3.46
N ASP A 36 10.34 12.96 -3.38
CA ASP A 36 10.83 11.72 -2.80
C ASP A 36 10.53 11.58 -1.31
N ASP A 37 10.61 12.68 -0.55
CA ASP A 37 10.27 12.67 0.88
C ASP A 37 8.77 12.47 1.11
N PHE A 38 7.95 13.05 0.25
CA PHE A 38 6.50 12.92 0.34
C PHE A 38 6.01 11.50 -0.01
N TYR A 39 6.43 10.95 -1.16
CA TYR A 39 5.94 9.65 -1.63
C TYR A 39 6.67 8.45 -1.03
N LEU A 40 7.95 8.60 -0.70
CA LEU A 40 8.81 7.50 -0.27
C LEU A 40 9.30 7.64 1.18
N GLY A 41 8.80 8.64 1.93
CA GLY A 41 9.26 8.92 3.29
C GLY A 41 10.76 9.18 3.35
N GLY A 42 11.32 9.81 2.30
CA GLY A 42 12.77 10.07 2.18
C GLY A 42 13.63 8.79 2.12
N ARG A 43 13.01 7.63 1.87
CA ARG A 43 13.67 6.30 1.89
C ARG A 43 14.38 5.97 3.21
N LYS A 44 14.00 6.65 4.31
CA LYS A 44 14.63 6.54 5.65
C LYS A 44 13.76 5.77 6.65
N MET A 45 12.59 5.28 6.23
CA MET A 45 11.70 4.54 7.11
C MET A 45 12.35 3.23 7.58
N GLY A 46 12.19 2.93 8.87
CA GLY A 46 12.67 1.69 9.47
C GLY A 46 11.89 0.46 8.96
N PRO A 47 12.45 -0.75 9.12
CA PRO A 47 11.85 -1.97 8.58
C PRO A 47 10.45 -2.26 9.14
N ILE A 48 10.22 -2.01 10.42
CA ILE A 48 8.93 -2.24 11.08
C ILE A 48 7.86 -1.28 10.51
N VAL A 49 8.18 0.01 10.43
CA VAL A 49 7.25 1.02 9.89
C VAL A 49 6.92 0.74 8.44
N THR A 50 7.92 0.34 7.63
CA THR A 50 7.71 -0.03 6.23
C THR A 50 6.82 -1.26 6.10
N ALA A 51 7.03 -2.30 6.91
CA ALA A 51 6.20 -3.50 6.88
C ALA A 51 4.75 -3.20 7.28
N MET A 52 4.54 -2.46 8.38
CA MET A 52 3.19 -2.07 8.82
C MET A 52 2.47 -1.20 7.78
N SER A 53 3.19 -0.26 7.16
CA SER A 53 2.62 0.61 6.11
C SER A 53 2.27 -0.19 4.85
N ALA A 54 3.10 -1.13 4.44
CA ALA A 54 2.84 -1.98 3.28
C ALA A 54 1.61 -2.86 3.52
N GLU A 55 1.53 -3.56 4.66
CA GLU A 55 0.37 -4.39 5.01
C GLU A 55 -0.92 -3.58 5.11
N ALA A 56 -0.88 -2.42 5.77
CA ALA A 56 -2.06 -1.55 5.90
C ALA A 56 -2.56 -1.02 4.55
N SER A 57 -1.68 -0.82 3.58
CA SER A 57 -2.05 -0.30 2.25
C SER A 57 -2.48 -1.40 1.28
N ASP A 58 -1.87 -2.59 1.36
CA ASP A 58 -2.07 -3.69 0.42
C ASP A 58 -3.31 -4.53 0.78
N MET A 59 -3.38 -4.98 2.02
CA MET A 59 -4.44 -5.91 2.47
C MET A 59 -5.79 -5.26 2.73
N SER A 60 -5.84 -3.95 2.98
CA SER A 60 -7.06 -3.17 3.21
C SER A 60 -8.11 -3.88 4.10
N SER A 61 -9.39 -3.72 3.80
CA SER A 61 -10.50 -4.38 4.47
C SER A 61 -10.64 -5.87 4.13
N TYR A 62 -9.96 -6.36 3.08
CA TYR A 62 -10.05 -7.76 2.67
C TYR A 62 -9.59 -8.74 3.77
N LEU A 63 -8.53 -8.41 4.48
CA LEU A 63 -8.02 -9.24 5.56
C LEU A 63 -8.99 -9.34 6.74
N LEU A 64 -9.69 -8.25 7.07
CA LEU A 64 -10.59 -8.19 8.24
C LEU A 64 -12.03 -8.60 7.94
N MET A 65 -12.50 -8.38 6.72
CA MET A 65 -13.89 -8.64 6.33
C MET A 65 -14.00 -9.72 5.24
N GLY A 66 -13.14 -9.69 4.25
CA GLY A 66 -13.19 -10.60 3.10
C GLY A 66 -12.88 -12.04 3.51
N LEU A 67 -11.73 -12.28 4.13
CA LEU A 67 -11.33 -13.63 4.55
C LEU A 67 -12.28 -14.25 5.58
N PRO A 68 -12.67 -13.55 6.66
CA PRO A 68 -13.68 -14.09 7.58
C PRO A 68 -15.05 -14.31 6.93
N GLY A 69 -15.47 -13.41 6.03
CA GLY A 69 -16.71 -13.57 5.26
C GLY A 69 -16.68 -14.81 4.36
N LEU A 70 -15.57 -15.03 3.68
CA LEU A 70 -15.35 -16.22 2.86
C LEU A 70 -15.36 -17.50 3.70
N ALA A 71 -14.73 -17.47 4.89
CA ALA A 71 -14.76 -18.59 5.84
C ALA A 71 -16.18 -18.94 6.28
N TYR A 72 -17.00 -17.94 6.47
CA TYR A 72 -18.41 -18.13 6.84
C TYR A 72 -19.24 -18.73 5.69
N LEU A 73 -18.99 -18.34 4.45
CA LEU A 73 -19.75 -18.77 3.28
C LEU A 73 -19.28 -20.10 2.70
N CYS A 74 -17.97 -20.31 2.57
CA CYS A 74 -17.36 -21.43 1.84
C CYS A 74 -16.67 -22.46 2.76
N GLY A 75 -16.57 -22.13 4.05
CA GLY A 75 -15.88 -22.99 5.03
C GLY A 75 -14.37 -22.72 5.12
N LEU A 76 -13.75 -23.37 6.11
CA LEU A 76 -12.34 -23.17 6.46
C LEU A 76 -11.32 -23.67 5.42
N PRO A 77 -11.55 -24.77 4.67
CA PRO A 77 -10.51 -25.30 3.79
C PRO A 77 -10.04 -24.31 2.72
N GLU A 78 -10.97 -23.63 2.06
CA GLU A 78 -10.66 -22.68 0.98
C GLU A 78 -9.93 -21.44 1.49
N VAL A 79 -10.37 -20.93 2.62
CA VAL A 79 -9.75 -19.77 3.27
C VAL A 79 -8.34 -20.09 3.78
N THR A 80 -8.13 -21.32 4.27
CA THR A 80 -6.82 -21.76 4.73
C THR A 80 -5.80 -21.77 3.61
N TRP A 81 -6.16 -22.30 2.43
CA TRP A 81 -5.28 -22.28 1.26
C TRP A 81 -4.97 -20.86 0.80
N THR A 82 -5.97 -19.98 0.80
CA THR A 82 -5.78 -18.57 0.47
C THR A 82 -4.83 -17.88 1.46
N ALA A 83 -5.02 -18.10 2.76
CA ALA A 83 -4.16 -17.51 3.79
C ALA A 83 -2.70 -17.99 3.69
N ILE A 84 -2.51 -19.31 3.47
CA ILE A 84 -1.17 -19.88 3.27
C ILE A 84 -0.52 -19.32 2.01
N GLY A 85 -1.27 -19.22 0.90
CA GLY A 85 -0.80 -18.65 -0.36
C GLY A 85 -0.37 -17.19 -0.21
N LEU A 86 -1.17 -16.37 0.47
CA LEU A 86 -0.85 -14.99 0.77
C LEU A 86 0.41 -14.87 1.63
N ALA A 87 0.51 -15.65 2.71
CA ALA A 87 1.67 -15.60 3.60
C ALA A 87 2.97 -15.99 2.88
N ILE A 88 2.96 -17.10 2.13
CA ILE A 88 4.11 -17.56 1.36
C ILE A 88 4.44 -16.56 0.23
N GLY A 89 3.43 -16.10 -0.51
CA GLY A 89 3.59 -15.16 -1.62
C GLY A 89 4.20 -13.84 -1.15
N THR A 90 3.68 -13.28 -0.07
CA THR A 90 4.21 -12.05 0.53
C THR A 90 5.65 -12.24 0.99
N TYR A 91 5.96 -13.34 1.68
CA TYR A 91 7.32 -13.64 2.11
C TYR A 91 8.30 -13.74 0.93
N LEU A 92 7.94 -14.49 -0.12
CA LEU A 92 8.76 -14.62 -1.33
C LEU A 92 8.92 -13.29 -2.07
N ASN A 93 7.86 -12.49 -2.16
CA ASN A 93 7.91 -11.16 -2.75
C ASN A 93 8.91 -10.25 -2.02
N TRP A 94 8.86 -10.20 -0.70
CA TRP A 94 9.81 -9.42 0.10
C TRP A 94 11.25 -9.92 -0.04
N LEU A 95 11.45 -11.22 -0.09
CA LEU A 95 12.77 -11.84 -0.18
C LEU A 95 13.43 -11.61 -1.55
N ILE A 96 12.67 -11.82 -2.62
CA ILE A 96 13.20 -11.88 -3.99
C ILE A 96 13.04 -10.55 -4.71
N VAL A 97 11.83 -9.99 -4.71
CA VAL A 97 11.48 -8.82 -5.55
C VAL A 97 11.80 -7.51 -4.86
N ALA A 98 11.31 -7.30 -3.65
CA ALA A 98 11.38 -6.01 -2.98
C ALA A 98 12.81 -5.50 -2.79
N ARG A 99 13.72 -6.37 -2.40
CA ARG A 99 15.14 -6.02 -2.19
C ARG A 99 15.82 -5.58 -3.49
N ARG A 100 15.52 -6.25 -4.59
CA ARG A 100 16.08 -5.91 -5.91
C ARG A 100 15.44 -4.63 -6.45
N LEU A 101 14.13 -4.55 -6.40
CA LEU A 101 13.37 -3.40 -6.86
C LEU A 101 13.79 -2.11 -6.14
N ARG A 102 13.92 -2.16 -4.81
CA ARG A 102 14.39 -1.01 -4.02
C ARG A 102 15.76 -0.51 -4.46
N ARG A 103 16.73 -1.42 -4.68
CA ARG A 103 18.08 -1.05 -5.10
C ARG A 103 18.10 -0.40 -6.49
N TYR A 104 17.37 -0.97 -7.43
CA TYR A 104 17.31 -0.46 -8.79
C TYR A 104 16.49 0.84 -8.89
N SER A 105 15.36 0.95 -8.23
CA SER A 105 14.56 2.17 -8.21
C SER A 105 15.30 3.35 -7.56
N ALA A 106 16.10 3.08 -6.52
CA ALA A 106 16.93 4.09 -5.90
C ALA A 106 18.04 4.60 -6.84
N LYS A 107 18.67 3.70 -7.59
CA LYS A 107 19.71 4.08 -8.57
C LYS A 107 19.15 4.86 -9.75
N LEU A 108 17.94 4.54 -10.18
CA LEU A 108 17.27 5.20 -11.31
C LEU A 108 16.53 6.47 -10.89
N GLY A 109 16.40 6.75 -9.59
CA GLY A 109 15.59 7.86 -9.07
C GLY A 109 14.10 7.70 -9.40
N ALA A 110 13.62 6.47 -9.62
CA ALA A 110 12.23 6.20 -9.93
C ALA A 110 11.36 6.21 -8.67
N ILE A 111 10.22 6.90 -8.73
CA ILE A 111 9.26 7.03 -7.63
C ILE A 111 8.12 6.02 -7.78
N THR A 112 7.66 5.79 -9.00
CA THR A 112 6.56 4.89 -9.32
C THR A 112 7.02 3.69 -10.15
N ILE A 113 6.22 2.62 -10.18
CA ILE A 113 6.50 1.44 -11.01
C ILE A 113 6.50 1.77 -12.51
N PRO A 114 5.54 2.54 -13.05
CA PRO A 114 5.61 2.98 -14.45
C PRO A 114 6.89 3.77 -14.78
N ASP A 115 7.30 4.69 -13.90
CA ASP A 115 8.54 5.46 -14.06
C ASP A 115 9.79 4.56 -13.99
N PHE A 116 9.77 3.54 -13.11
CA PHE A 116 10.82 2.54 -13.04
C PHE A 116 11.00 1.79 -14.37
N PHE A 117 9.91 1.35 -14.99
CA PHE A 117 9.97 0.66 -16.28
C PHE A 117 10.48 1.58 -17.39
N ALA A 118 9.99 2.82 -17.45
CA ALA A 118 10.43 3.79 -18.43
C ALA A 118 11.95 4.04 -18.34
N ARG A 119 12.46 4.29 -17.15
CA ARG A 119 13.88 4.56 -16.93
C ARG A 119 14.75 3.31 -17.11
N ARG A 120 14.25 2.16 -16.69
CA ARG A 120 14.98 0.88 -16.81
C ARG A 120 15.21 0.46 -18.26
N PHE A 121 14.20 0.63 -19.11
CA PHE A 121 14.24 0.21 -20.51
C PHE A 121 14.51 1.35 -21.48
N GLY A 122 14.73 2.57 -20.99
CA GLY A 122 15.02 3.72 -21.85
C GLY A 122 13.86 4.10 -22.76
N ASP A 123 12.65 4.00 -22.28
CA ASP A 123 11.43 4.23 -23.05
C ASP A 123 11.25 5.72 -23.38
N LYS A 124 11.79 6.13 -24.54
CA LYS A 124 11.68 7.50 -25.05
C LYS A 124 10.25 7.88 -25.48
N LYS A 125 9.40 6.90 -25.77
CA LYS A 125 8.01 7.12 -26.24
C LYS A 125 6.98 7.01 -25.12
N HIS A 126 7.40 6.77 -23.88
CA HIS A 126 6.53 6.55 -22.71
C HIS A 126 5.48 5.44 -22.89
N LEU A 127 5.72 4.51 -23.80
CA LEU A 127 4.78 3.45 -24.15
C LEU A 127 4.66 2.43 -23.01
N LEU A 128 5.78 2.05 -22.38
CA LEU A 128 5.80 1.17 -21.22
C LEU A 128 5.13 1.81 -20.01
N SER A 129 5.36 3.10 -19.79
CA SER A 129 4.67 3.85 -18.74
C SER A 129 3.16 3.87 -18.93
N CYS A 130 2.72 4.09 -20.17
CA CYS A 130 1.31 4.12 -20.51
C CYS A 130 0.66 2.74 -20.32
N ILE A 131 1.28 1.67 -20.78
CA ILE A 131 0.79 0.30 -20.60
C ILE A 131 0.71 -0.04 -19.09
N ALA A 132 1.76 0.26 -18.34
CA ALA A 132 1.78 0.00 -16.90
C ALA A 132 0.70 0.80 -16.17
N ALA A 133 0.48 2.07 -16.53
CA ALA A 133 -0.58 2.90 -15.96
C ALA A 133 -1.98 2.36 -16.29
N VAL A 134 -2.21 1.92 -17.54
CA VAL A 134 -3.49 1.30 -17.94
C VAL A 134 -3.75 0.00 -17.19
N VAL A 135 -2.74 -0.85 -17.03
CA VAL A 135 -2.86 -2.09 -16.25
C VAL A 135 -3.22 -1.78 -14.79
N ILE A 136 -2.54 -0.81 -14.17
CA ILE A 136 -2.86 -0.39 -12.80
C ILE A 136 -4.31 0.12 -12.72
N LEU A 137 -4.74 0.95 -13.68
CA LEU A 137 -6.09 1.52 -13.69
C LEU A 137 -7.21 0.48 -13.87
N ILE A 138 -6.92 -0.63 -14.58
CA ILE A 138 -7.91 -1.70 -14.78
C ILE A 138 -8.02 -2.60 -13.55
N PHE A 139 -6.91 -2.86 -12.85
CA PHE A 139 -6.86 -3.84 -11.76
C PHE A 139 -6.93 -3.24 -10.35
N PHE A 140 -6.82 -1.94 -10.22
CA PHE A 140 -6.95 -1.18 -8.98
C PHE A 140 -8.08 -0.15 -9.05
#